data_20eb4e09012c5518b4c6a2d7ba8e21b9
#
_entry.id   20eb4e09012c5518b4c6a2d7ba8e21b9
#
_cell.length_a   1.000
_cell.length_b   1.000
_cell.length_c   1.000
_cell.angle_alpha   90.00
_cell.angle_beta   90.00
_cell.angle_gamma   90.00
#
_symmetry.space_group_name_H-M   'P 1'
#
loop_
_entity.id
_entity.type
_entity.pdbx_description
1 polymer ?
#
loop_
_entity_poly.entity_id
_entity_poly.type
_entity_poly.pdbx_seq_one_letter_code
_entity_poly.pdbx_strand_id
1 'polypeptide(L)'
;MKLIKSIMSAFAIVLATTACAGNGGENKKSNEPTKEDNKMEVVSLNKAEFLKKVYDFEANPNDWKFEGKRPAIVDFYATWCGPCKALHPVLEELSKEYSGKVDIYQIDVDQEKELAAAFGIRSIPTLLLIPMKEEPRITQGALPKDQLKKAIDEFL
;
A
#
# COMPACT_ATOMS: atom_id res chain seq x y z
N MET A 1 -43.62 -12.62 26.52
CA MET A 1 -44.78 -13.39 25.99
C MET A 1 -44.59 -13.64 24.51
N LYS A 2 -44.66 -14.93 24.14
CA LYS A 2 -44.79 -15.65 22.86
C LYS A 2 -43.48 -15.76 22.05
N LEU A 3 -42.71 -16.81 22.15
CA LEU A 3 -42.74 -18.22 21.70
C LEU A 3 -43.55 -18.49 20.43
N ILE A 4 -42.89 -18.95 19.36
CA ILE A 4 -43.33 -19.97 18.39
C ILE A 4 -42.05 -20.36 17.59
N LYS A 5 -41.40 -21.51 17.87
CA LYS A 5 -41.58 -22.90 17.35
C LYS A 5 -41.12 -23.03 15.88
N SER A 6 -39.88 -23.56 15.70
CA SER A 6 -39.54 -24.90 15.21
C SER A 6 -40.39 -25.45 14.05
N ILE A 7 -39.76 -25.66 12.88
CA ILE A 7 -40.11 -26.79 11.99
C ILE A 7 -38.80 -27.31 11.36
N MET A 8 -38.45 -28.53 11.76
CA MET A 8 -37.56 -29.45 11.04
C MET A 8 -38.31 -29.98 9.82
N SER A 9 -37.67 -30.10 8.67
CA SER A 9 -38.03 -31.10 7.69
C SER A 9 -36.81 -31.57 6.93
N ALA A 10 -36.50 -32.80 7.10
CA ALA A 10 -35.51 -33.60 6.39
C ALA A 10 -36.15 -34.14 5.09
N PHE A 11 -35.42 -34.18 4.00
CA PHE A 11 -35.59 -35.08 2.86
C PHE A 11 -34.28 -35.17 2.11
N ALA A 12 -33.52 -36.21 2.27
CA ALA A 12 -33.46 -37.45 1.47
C ALA A 12 -32.68 -37.28 0.13
N ILE A 13 -31.56 -37.89 0.15
CA ILE A 13 -30.62 -38.50 -0.81
C ILE A 13 -31.22 -38.83 -2.19
N VAL A 14 -30.50 -38.38 -3.28
CA VAL A 14 -30.40 -39.18 -4.51
C VAL A 14 -28.95 -39.05 -5.05
N LEU A 15 -28.29 -40.20 -5.11
CA LEU A 15 -27.05 -40.40 -5.90
C LEU A 15 -27.41 -40.47 -7.40
N ALA A 16 -26.65 -39.80 -8.23
CA ALA A 16 -26.45 -40.19 -9.61
C ALA A 16 -25.06 -39.79 -10.07
N THR A 17 -24.25 -40.79 -10.34
CA THR A 17 -22.95 -40.74 -11.03
C THR A 17 -23.14 -40.48 -12.50
N THR A 18 -22.37 -39.54 -13.10
CA THR A 18 -21.89 -39.72 -14.48
C THR A 18 -20.65 -38.86 -14.72
N ALA A 19 -19.58 -39.52 -15.09
CA ALA A 19 -18.34 -38.92 -15.58
C ALA A 19 -18.53 -38.40 -16.99
N CYS A 20 -17.90 -37.22 -17.32
CA CYS A 20 -17.31 -37.00 -18.64
C CYS A 20 -16.35 -35.81 -18.58
N ALA A 21 -15.19 -36.02 -19.17
CA ALA A 21 -14.08 -35.11 -19.32
C ALA A 21 -14.43 -33.88 -20.19
N GLY A 22 -13.85 -32.72 -19.86
CA GLY A 22 -13.93 -31.51 -20.67
C GLY A 22 -12.90 -30.51 -20.17
N ASN A 23 -11.78 -30.44 -20.90
CA ASN A 23 -10.67 -29.52 -20.76
C ASN A 23 -11.15 -28.08 -21.02
N GLY A 24 -10.87 -27.14 -20.11
CA GLY A 24 -11.16 -25.72 -20.30
C GLY A 24 -10.49 -24.92 -19.18
N GLY A 25 -9.30 -24.38 -19.46
CA GLY A 25 -8.55 -23.56 -18.52
C GLY A 25 -9.28 -22.26 -18.20
N GLU A 26 -9.82 -22.14 -17.02
CA GLU A 26 -10.22 -20.88 -16.44
C GLU A 26 -9.18 -20.46 -15.41
N ASN A 27 -8.45 -19.42 -15.80
CA ASN A 27 -7.51 -18.72 -14.96
C ASN A 27 -8.28 -17.95 -13.87
N LYS A 28 -8.61 -18.65 -12.81
CA LYS A 28 -9.27 -18.08 -11.63
C LYS A 28 -8.20 -17.37 -10.81
N LYS A 29 -8.06 -16.08 -11.03
CA LYS A 29 -7.29 -15.17 -10.19
C LYS A 29 -7.91 -15.21 -8.80
N SER A 30 -7.39 -16.06 -7.94
CA SER A 30 -7.76 -16.14 -6.53
C SER A 30 -7.28 -14.86 -5.83
N ASN A 31 -8.22 -14.02 -5.42
CA ASN A 31 -7.98 -13.00 -4.41
C ASN A 31 -7.80 -13.71 -3.07
N GLU A 32 -6.58 -14.12 -2.76
CA GLU A 32 -6.20 -14.48 -1.41
C GLU A 32 -6.01 -13.20 -0.60
N PRO A 33 -6.59 -13.09 0.61
CA PRO A 33 -6.28 -11.99 1.51
C PRO A 33 -4.81 -12.16 1.94
N THR A 34 -3.95 -11.29 1.44
CA THR A 34 -2.55 -11.23 1.84
C THR A 34 -2.47 -11.04 3.35
N LYS A 35 -1.91 -12.05 4.03
CA LYS A 35 -1.37 -11.96 5.38
C LYS A 35 -0.51 -10.70 5.46
N GLU A 36 -0.66 -9.93 6.53
CA GLU A 36 0.30 -8.88 6.93
C GLU A 36 1.65 -9.55 7.19
N ASP A 37 2.39 -9.80 6.13
CA ASP A 37 3.78 -10.20 6.24
C ASP A 37 4.56 -8.96 6.66
N ASN A 38 5.25 -9.09 7.77
CA ASN A 38 6.28 -8.19 8.28
C ASN A 38 7.51 -8.26 7.34
N LYS A 39 7.29 -7.96 6.05
CA LYS A 39 8.30 -8.01 5.01
C LYS A 39 9.00 -6.66 4.98
N MET A 40 10.29 -6.68 5.32
CA MET A 40 11.22 -5.57 5.23
C MET A 40 11.46 -5.20 3.75
N GLU A 41 10.55 -4.46 3.16
CA GLU A 41 10.58 -4.15 1.72
C GLU A 41 9.93 -2.79 1.46
N VAL A 42 10.42 -2.11 0.41
CA VAL A 42 9.72 -0.97 -0.18
C VAL A 42 8.48 -1.49 -0.89
N VAL A 43 7.30 -1.05 -0.47
CA VAL A 43 6.02 -1.55 -0.98
C VAL A 43 5.47 -0.60 -2.05
N SER A 44 5.20 -1.12 -3.24
CA SER A 44 4.51 -0.35 -4.28
C SER A 44 3.03 -0.19 -3.94
N LEU A 45 2.52 1.03 -4.01
CA LEU A 45 1.12 1.34 -3.81
C LEU A 45 0.47 1.86 -5.08
N ASN A 46 -0.74 1.37 -5.36
CA ASN A 46 -1.66 2.04 -6.25
C ASN A 46 -2.52 3.07 -5.48
N LYS A 47 -3.32 3.88 -6.21
CA LYS A 47 -4.20 4.89 -5.60
C LYS A 47 -5.10 4.32 -4.50
N ALA A 48 -5.76 3.18 -4.76
CA ALA A 48 -6.69 2.59 -3.79
C ALA A 48 -5.99 2.12 -2.50
N GLU A 49 -4.75 1.64 -2.61
CA GLU A 49 -3.94 1.27 -1.45
C GLU A 49 -3.40 2.49 -0.72
N PHE A 50 -3.03 3.55 -1.44
CA PHE A 50 -2.60 4.82 -0.86
C PHE A 50 -3.72 5.43 0.00
N LEU A 51 -4.95 5.50 -0.52
CA LEU A 51 -6.11 6.01 0.21
C LEU A 51 -6.36 5.25 1.53
N LYS A 52 -6.07 3.95 1.56
CA LYS A 52 -6.27 3.11 2.75
C LYS A 52 -5.12 3.11 3.74
N LYS A 53 -3.87 3.28 3.26
CA LYS A 53 -2.66 3.10 4.08
C LYS A 53 -1.96 4.39 4.43
N VAL A 54 -2.18 5.44 3.65
CA VAL A 54 -1.46 6.71 3.79
C VAL A 54 -2.43 7.86 4.08
N TYR A 55 -3.24 8.23 3.10
CA TYR A 55 -4.14 9.37 3.24
C TYR A 55 -5.31 9.30 2.27
N ASP A 56 -6.52 9.30 2.81
CA ASP A 56 -7.75 9.38 2.03
C ASP A 56 -8.12 10.85 1.76
N PHE A 57 -7.51 11.43 0.73
CA PHE A 57 -7.76 12.81 0.31
C PHE A 57 -9.13 12.99 -0.39
N GLU A 58 -9.78 11.91 -0.79
CA GLU A 58 -11.14 11.96 -1.35
C GLU A 58 -12.17 12.15 -0.24
N ALA A 59 -12.00 11.46 0.88
CA ALA A 59 -12.84 11.61 2.05
C ALA A 59 -12.49 12.85 2.90
N ASN A 60 -11.23 13.26 2.93
CA ASN A 60 -10.72 14.35 3.77
C ASN A 60 -9.95 15.40 2.95
N PRO A 61 -10.58 16.13 2.02
CA PRO A 61 -9.85 17.00 1.09
C PRO A 61 -9.18 18.22 1.72
N ASN A 62 -9.60 18.61 2.93
CA ASN A 62 -9.12 19.83 3.60
C ASN A 62 -8.28 19.55 4.86
N ASP A 63 -8.31 18.32 5.36
CA ASP A 63 -7.67 17.97 6.62
C ASP A 63 -6.75 16.77 6.41
N TRP A 64 -5.46 16.94 6.69
CA TRP A 64 -4.52 15.84 6.67
C TRP A 64 -4.83 14.84 7.77
N LYS A 65 -5.08 13.58 7.40
CA LYS A 65 -5.28 12.49 8.33
C LYS A 65 -4.51 11.26 7.86
N PHE A 66 -3.43 10.97 8.57
CA PHE A 66 -2.62 9.80 8.26
C PHE A 66 -3.33 8.51 8.69
N GLU A 67 -3.50 7.56 7.77
CA GLU A 67 -4.20 6.29 8.02
C GLU A 67 -3.23 5.16 8.47
N GLY A 68 -1.91 5.41 8.44
CA GLY A 68 -0.90 4.43 8.84
C GLY A 68 -0.78 4.26 10.35
N LYS A 69 -0.14 3.16 10.75
CA LYS A 69 0.13 2.83 12.17
C LYS A 69 1.54 3.21 12.62
N ARG A 70 2.40 3.57 11.69
CA ARG A 70 3.82 3.94 11.88
C ARG A 70 4.15 5.09 10.95
N PRO A 71 5.15 5.92 11.27
CA PRO A 71 5.66 6.91 10.33
C PRO A 71 5.96 6.28 8.98
N ALA A 72 5.83 7.04 7.90
CA ALA A 72 6.04 6.51 6.57
C ALA A 72 6.87 7.43 5.68
N ILE A 73 7.50 6.85 4.67
CA ILE A 73 8.09 7.55 3.52
C ILE A 73 7.38 7.06 2.27
N VAL A 74 6.97 7.99 1.41
CA VAL A 74 6.42 7.65 0.09
C VAL A 74 7.31 8.27 -0.97
N ASP A 75 7.90 7.43 -1.84
CA ASP A 75 8.72 7.83 -2.99
C ASP A 75 7.86 7.89 -4.26
N PHE A 76 7.72 9.07 -4.81
CA PHE A 76 7.13 9.27 -6.14
C PHE A 76 8.23 9.16 -7.19
N TYR A 77 8.19 8.12 -8.01
CA TYR A 77 9.22 7.77 -8.96
C TYR A 77 8.65 7.43 -10.35
N ALA A 78 9.55 7.22 -11.31
CA ALA A 78 9.24 6.57 -12.58
C ALA A 78 10.36 5.60 -12.97
N THR A 79 10.03 4.59 -13.77
CA THR A 79 10.97 3.54 -14.17
C THR A 79 12.13 4.03 -15.04
N TRP A 80 11.94 5.13 -15.78
CA TRP A 80 12.96 5.78 -16.63
C TRP A 80 13.83 6.80 -15.90
N CYS A 81 13.49 7.14 -14.66
CA CYS A 81 14.17 8.18 -13.88
C CYS A 81 15.52 7.68 -13.33
N GLY A 82 16.62 8.23 -13.81
CA GLY A 82 17.97 7.86 -13.37
C GLY A 82 18.22 8.11 -11.87
N PRO A 83 17.96 9.32 -11.34
CA PRO A 83 18.10 9.60 -9.90
C PRO A 83 17.23 8.72 -9.01
N CYS A 84 16.02 8.34 -9.47
CA CYS A 84 15.13 7.44 -8.72
C CYS A 84 15.76 6.04 -8.60
N LYS A 85 16.38 5.54 -9.67
CA LYS A 85 17.11 4.25 -9.66
C LYS A 85 18.28 4.25 -8.67
N ALA A 86 18.94 5.39 -8.49
CA ALA A 86 20.02 5.51 -7.50
C ALA A 86 19.49 5.59 -6.07
N LEU A 87 18.30 6.15 -5.88
CA LEU A 87 17.64 6.26 -4.56
C LEU A 87 17.06 4.94 -4.08
N HIS A 88 16.52 4.12 -4.99
CA HIS A 88 15.81 2.88 -4.67
C HIS A 88 16.60 1.93 -3.73
N PRO A 89 17.87 1.57 -4.01
CA PRO A 89 18.63 0.72 -3.08
C PRO A 89 18.84 1.35 -1.70
N VAL A 90 18.90 2.68 -1.61
CA VAL A 90 18.99 3.39 -0.33
C VAL A 90 17.70 3.22 0.47
N LEU A 91 16.53 3.33 -0.18
CA LEU A 91 15.24 3.09 0.46
C LEU A 91 15.08 1.63 0.90
N GLU A 92 15.55 0.67 0.11
CA GLU A 92 15.58 -0.74 0.50
C GLU A 92 16.46 -1.01 1.73
N GLU A 93 17.63 -0.37 1.82
CA GLU A 93 18.47 -0.46 3.00
C GLU A 93 17.79 0.14 4.23
N LEU A 94 17.18 1.33 4.08
CA LEU A 94 16.44 2.00 5.15
C LEU A 94 15.22 1.18 5.59
N SER A 95 14.51 0.53 4.68
CA SER A 95 13.38 -0.34 5.04
C SER A 95 13.80 -1.50 5.95
N LYS A 96 15.02 -2.01 5.76
CA LYS A 96 15.61 -3.06 6.63
C LYS A 96 16.08 -2.47 7.96
N GLU A 97 16.78 -1.33 7.94
CA GLU A 97 17.30 -0.67 9.14
C GLU A 97 16.16 -0.22 10.09
N TYR A 98 15.08 0.29 9.54
CA TYR A 98 13.91 0.79 10.29
C TYR A 98 12.73 -0.16 10.30
N SER A 99 12.98 -1.45 10.08
CA SER A 99 11.95 -2.48 10.09
C SER A 99 11.07 -2.43 11.34
N GLY A 100 9.74 -2.43 11.14
CA GLY A 100 8.77 -2.34 12.23
C GLY A 100 8.63 -0.95 12.86
N LYS A 101 9.44 0.04 12.45
CA LYS A 101 9.41 1.42 12.95
C LYS A 101 8.89 2.40 11.91
N VAL A 102 9.24 2.21 10.65
CA VAL A 102 8.88 3.08 9.53
C VAL A 102 8.39 2.23 8.36
N ASP A 103 7.33 2.63 7.72
CA ASP A 103 6.86 2.02 6.48
C ASP A 103 7.42 2.81 5.28
N ILE A 104 7.94 2.10 4.28
CA ILE A 104 8.46 2.74 3.07
C ILE A 104 7.66 2.27 1.87
N TYR A 105 7.07 3.23 1.17
CA TYR A 105 6.22 3.03 0.01
C TYR A 105 6.83 3.69 -1.23
N GLN A 106 6.44 3.18 -2.40
CA GLN A 106 6.77 3.80 -3.69
C GLN A 106 5.54 3.89 -4.58
N ILE A 107 5.48 4.93 -5.40
CA ILE A 107 4.37 5.23 -6.31
C ILE A 107 4.95 5.57 -7.68
N ASP A 108 4.59 4.79 -8.70
CA ASP A 108 4.96 5.08 -10.08
C ASP A 108 4.03 6.18 -10.63
N VAL A 109 4.57 7.37 -10.89
CA VAL A 109 3.79 8.52 -11.36
C VAL A 109 3.23 8.34 -12.77
N ASP A 110 3.78 7.43 -13.57
CA ASP A 110 3.26 7.12 -14.90
C ASP A 110 2.00 6.24 -14.81
N GLN A 111 1.92 5.38 -13.79
CA GLN A 111 0.77 4.53 -13.51
C GLN A 111 -0.30 5.28 -12.69
N GLU A 112 0.12 6.08 -11.73
CA GLU A 112 -0.74 6.74 -10.73
C GLU A 112 -0.83 8.26 -10.95
N LYS A 113 -1.19 8.68 -12.17
CA LYS A 113 -1.23 10.09 -12.61
C LYS A 113 -2.14 10.97 -11.77
N GLU A 114 -3.29 10.45 -11.37
CA GLU A 114 -4.24 11.18 -10.53
C GLU A 114 -3.66 11.46 -9.14
N LEU A 115 -2.98 10.47 -8.57
CA LEU A 115 -2.32 10.59 -7.29
C LEU A 115 -1.15 11.58 -7.36
N ALA A 116 -0.33 11.48 -8.39
CA ALA A 116 0.76 12.44 -8.63
C ALA A 116 0.24 13.88 -8.79
N ALA A 117 -0.89 14.05 -9.49
CA ALA A 117 -1.52 15.35 -9.67
C ALA A 117 -2.11 15.89 -8.35
N ALA A 118 -2.77 15.05 -7.55
CA ALA A 118 -3.33 15.43 -6.25
C ALA A 118 -2.27 15.96 -5.28
N PHE A 119 -1.06 15.39 -5.31
CA PHE A 119 0.09 15.84 -4.51
C PHE A 119 0.95 16.91 -5.20
N GLY A 120 0.56 17.36 -6.39
CA GLY A 120 1.28 18.39 -7.14
C GLY A 120 2.71 17.98 -7.51
N ILE A 121 2.96 16.70 -7.77
CA ILE A 121 4.28 16.17 -8.12
C ILE A 121 4.72 16.73 -9.48
N ARG A 122 5.76 17.56 -9.48
CA ARG A 122 6.29 18.21 -10.69
C ARG A 122 7.68 17.73 -11.08
N SER A 123 8.34 17.04 -10.20
CA SER A 123 9.68 16.47 -10.40
C SER A 123 9.81 15.16 -9.67
N ILE A 124 10.70 14.29 -10.12
CA ILE A 124 10.98 12.99 -9.51
C ILE A 124 12.48 12.76 -9.36
N PRO A 125 12.94 12.06 -8.31
CA PRO A 125 12.12 11.56 -7.21
C PRO A 125 11.59 12.69 -6.33
N THR A 126 10.40 12.52 -5.76
CA THR A 126 9.85 13.36 -4.71
C THR A 126 9.47 12.47 -3.55
N LEU A 127 9.95 12.80 -2.37
CA LEU A 127 9.69 12.05 -1.14
C LEU A 127 8.68 12.79 -0.28
N LEU A 128 7.66 12.06 0.18
CA LEU A 128 6.74 12.51 1.21
C LEU A 128 7.14 11.84 2.53
N LEU A 129 7.61 12.64 3.47
CA LEU A 129 8.02 12.20 4.81
C LEU A 129 6.86 12.42 5.77
N ILE A 130 6.34 11.35 6.35
CA ILE A 130 5.08 11.35 7.10
C ILE A 130 5.33 10.95 8.56
N PRO A 131 5.43 11.92 9.48
CA PRO A 131 5.44 11.67 10.91
C PRO A 131 4.03 11.27 11.40
N MET A 132 3.93 10.65 12.59
CA MET A 132 2.65 10.21 13.14
C MET A 132 1.73 11.35 13.62
N LYS A 133 2.29 12.49 14.00
CA LYS A 133 1.55 13.55 14.70
C LYS A 133 1.60 14.92 14.03
N GLU A 134 2.42 15.04 12.99
CA GLU A 134 2.63 16.29 12.28
C GLU A 134 2.18 16.16 10.83
N GLU A 135 2.07 17.29 10.13
CA GLU A 135 1.82 17.27 8.71
C GLU A 135 3.03 16.72 7.93
N PRO A 136 2.79 16.10 6.77
CA PRO A 136 3.86 15.53 5.97
C PRO A 136 4.76 16.63 5.41
N ARG A 137 6.03 16.29 5.28
CA ARG A 137 7.03 17.14 4.62
C ARG A 137 7.36 16.59 3.25
N ILE A 138 7.37 17.46 2.24
CA ILE A 138 7.75 17.09 0.87
C ILE A 138 9.18 17.52 0.61
N THR A 139 9.99 16.64 0.06
CA THR A 139 11.34 16.94 -0.40
C THR A 139 11.53 16.41 -1.82
N GLN A 140 12.24 17.19 -2.65
CA GLN A 140 12.48 16.87 -4.06
C GLN A 140 13.93 16.47 -4.29
N GLY A 141 14.14 15.51 -5.19
CA GLY A 141 15.44 14.97 -5.53
C GLY A 141 15.87 13.79 -4.66
N ALA A 142 16.90 13.10 -5.13
CA ALA A 142 17.50 11.97 -4.41
C ALA A 142 18.33 12.50 -3.24
N LEU A 143 17.86 12.28 -2.01
CA LEU A 143 18.62 12.60 -0.81
C LEU A 143 19.65 11.50 -0.50
N PRO A 144 20.84 11.88 -0.01
CA PRO A 144 21.80 10.93 0.55
C PRO A 144 21.22 10.17 1.75
N LYS A 145 21.70 8.94 1.96
CA LYS A 145 21.21 8.04 3.01
C LYS A 145 21.27 8.65 4.42
N ASP A 146 22.34 9.36 4.73
CA ASP A 146 22.55 10.02 6.02
C ASP A 146 21.52 11.13 6.29
N GLN A 147 21.14 11.88 5.26
CA GLN A 147 20.09 12.89 5.37
C GLN A 147 18.71 12.27 5.55
N LEU A 148 18.42 11.17 4.86
CA LEU A 148 17.18 10.40 5.04
C LEU A 148 17.09 9.80 6.45
N LYS A 149 18.19 9.22 6.95
CA LYS A 149 18.26 8.72 8.32
C LYS A 149 17.98 9.82 9.33
N LYS A 150 18.64 10.98 9.18
CA LYS A 150 18.40 12.12 10.06
C LYS A 150 16.93 12.55 10.04
N ALA A 151 16.32 12.64 8.85
CA ALA A 151 14.91 12.99 8.73
C ALA A 151 14.00 11.95 9.37
N ILE A 152 14.30 10.66 9.26
CA ILE A 152 13.56 9.59 9.92
C ILE A 152 13.70 9.69 11.45
N ASP A 153 14.91 9.86 11.96
CA ASP A 153 15.19 9.92 13.38
C ASP A 153 14.54 11.14 14.07
N GLU A 154 14.26 12.21 13.30
CA GLU A 154 13.54 13.40 13.81
C GLU A 154 12.06 13.15 14.11
N PHE A 155 11.44 12.14 13.50
CA PHE A 155 10.00 11.87 13.67
C PHE A 155 9.69 10.48 14.28
N LEU A 156 10.71 9.77 14.75
CA LEU A 156 10.55 8.54 15.54
C LEU A 156 10.42 8.85 17.02
#